data_83cfe3b4ae670ac866717d75fb573d9b
#
_entry.id   83cfe3b4ae670ac866717d75fb573d9b
#
_cell.length_a   1.000
_cell.length_b   1.000
_cell.length_c   1.000
_cell.angle_alpha   90.00
_cell.angle_beta   90.00
_cell.angle_gamma   90.00
#
_symmetry.space_group_name_H-M   'P 1'
#
loop_
_entity.id
_entity.type
_entity.pdbx_description
1 polymer ?
#
loop_
_entity_poly.entity_id
_entity_poly.type
_entity_poly.pdbx_seq_one_letter_code
_entity_poly.pdbx_strand_id
1 'polypeptide(L)'
;MTAITALDDGSADVVQSTLSQGFSTLNKGKTPTCFHFAQINEMDGFFITGRDADPDFSWNKLEDAEVLVHHGGQPMTMFKYACYKSGIDINKINIVDAGSGGQMDASFRAGNGQYIHQQGPAPQQLAADGVGYVVAQLGPTIGACGFSSLAATPEWLASDEAKAFTRAYIKTRNYINDTSAAEIASAQKPLFPKIEEAVLADCIATYQEMGCWTRHI
;
A
#
# COMPACT_ATOMS: atom_id res chain seq x y z
N MET A 1 -5.58 11.42 14.36
CA MET A 1 -5.25 12.60 13.52
C MET A 1 -5.06 12.07 12.10
N THR A 2 -5.68 12.66 11.09
CA THR A 2 -5.45 12.27 9.68
C THR A 2 -4.23 13.02 9.14
N ALA A 3 -3.61 12.52 8.06
CA ALA A 3 -2.50 13.22 7.43
C ALA A 3 -2.87 14.65 7.01
N ILE A 4 -4.07 14.84 6.46
CA ILE A 4 -4.54 16.19 6.05
C ILE A 4 -4.70 17.13 7.26
N THR A 5 -5.11 16.62 8.42
CA THR A 5 -5.18 17.44 9.63
C THR A 5 -3.81 18.03 10.04
N ALA A 6 -2.72 17.29 9.76
CA ALA A 6 -1.37 17.78 10.04
C ALA A 6 -0.94 18.94 9.12
N LEU A 7 -1.48 19.02 7.89
CA LEU A 7 -1.31 20.21 7.03
C LEU A 7 -2.15 21.38 7.55
N ASP A 8 -3.40 21.10 7.96
CA ASP A 8 -4.34 22.14 8.41
C ASP A 8 -3.88 22.84 9.69
N ASP A 9 -3.21 22.10 10.59
CA ASP A 9 -2.69 22.65 11.88
C ASP A 9 -1.21 23.08 11.80
N GLY A 10 -0.57 22.92 10.64
CA GLY A 10 0.82 23.33 10.41
C GLY A 10 1.87 22.45 11.08
N SER A 11 1.50 21.23 11.54
CA SER A 11 2.46 20.28 12.12
C SER A 11 3.25 19.50 11.07
N ALA A 12 2.85 19.58 9.79
CA ALA A 12 3.59 19.05 8.65
C ALA A 12 3.41 19.96 7.42
N ASP A 13 4.44 20.07 6.62
CA ASP A 13 4.43 20.79 5.34
C ASP A 13 4.02 19.90 4.17
N VAL A 14 4.41 18.62 4.23
CA VAL A 14 4.10 17.58 3.23
C VAL A 14 3.60 16.34 3.93
N VAL A 15 2.56 15.74 3.42
CA VAL A 15 2.01 14.48 3.94
C VAL A 15 1.81 13.46 2.84
N GLN A 16 1.94 12.18 3.19
CA GLN A 16 1.43 11.09 2.37
C GLN A 16 -0.05 10.92 2.63
N SER A 17 -0.84 10.92 1.58
CA SER A 17 -2.28 10.74 1.67
C SER A 17 -2.82 10.02 0.43
N THR A 18 -4.05 9.54 0.53
CA THR A 18 -4.80 9.06 -0.62
C THR A 18 -5.67 10.19 -1.17
N LEU A 19 -5.94 10.19 -2.47
CA LEU A 19 -6.84 11.17 -3.11
C LEU A 19 -8.24 11.17 -2.48
N SER A 20 -8.70 10.01 -1.99
CA SER A 20 -10.00 9.85 -1.34
C SER A 20 -10.17 10.70 -0.07
N GLN A 21 -9.09 11.06 0.60
CA GLN A 21 -9.16 11.95 1.78
C GLN A 21 -9.59 13.37 1.40
N GLY A 22 -9.14 13.88 0.25
CA GLY A 22 -9.61 15.15 -0.30
C GLY A 22 -11.11 15.14 -0.63
N PHE A 23 -11.59 14.04 -1.22
CA PHE A 23 -13.02 13.88 -1.52
C PHE A 23 -13.88 13.83 -0.25
N SER A 24 -13.39 13.25 0.84
CA SER A 24 -14.13 13.25 2.10
C SER A 24 -14.32 14.65 2.69
N THR A 25 -13.42 15.57 2.40
CA THR A 25 -13.52 16.99 2.77
C THR A 25 -14.61 17.68 1.95
N LEU A 26 -14.66 17.44 0.64
CA LEU A 26 -15.73 17.94 -0.23
C LEU A 26 -17.10 17.44 0.20
N ASN A 27 -17.23 16.15 0.51
CA ASN A 27 -18.49 15.55 0.97
C ASN A 27 -19.03 16.19 2.27
N LYS A 28 -18.16 16.82 3.06
CA LYS A 28 -18.53 17.59 4.25
C LYS A 28 -18.84 19.07 3.94
N GLY A 29 -18.91 19.45 2.66
CA GLY A 29 -19.15 20.81 2.22
C GLY A 29 -18.01 21.80 2.47
N LYS A 30 -16.79 21.28 2.69
CA LYS A 30 -15.58 22.07 2.90
C LYS A 30 -14.72 22.07 1.64
N THR A 31 -14.01 23.16 1.39
CA THR A 31 -12.98 23.21 0.35
C THR A 31 -11.72 22.49 0.83
N PRO A 32 -11.11 21.63 0.01
CA PRO A 32 -9.81 21.05 0.33
C PRO A 32 -8.75 22.13 0.54
N THR A 33 -7.93 21.96 1.58
CA THR A 33 -6.86 22.90 1.95
C THR A 33 -5.51 22.52 1.35
N CYS A 34 -5.44 21.38 0.66
CA CYS A 34 -4.20 20.87 0.08
C CYS A 34 -4.39 20.39 -1.36
N PHE A 35 -3.27 20.30 -2.07
CA PHE A 35 -3.17 19.71 -3.39
C PHE A 35 -2.26 18.49 -3.36
N HIS A 36 -2.65 17.43 -4.07
CA HIS A 36 -1.79 16.30 -4.36
C HIS A 36 -0.89 16.66 -5.55
N PHE A 37 0.41 16.63 -5.37
CA PHE A 37 1.38 17.16 -6.35
C PHE A 37 2.35 16.12 -6.89
N ALA A 38 2.46 14.95 -6.24
CA ALA A 38 3.31 13.88 -6.70
C ALA A 38 2.70 12.51 -6.31
N GLN A 39 2.73 11.57 -7.25
CA GLN A 39 2.26 10.21 -7.01
C GLN A 39 3.36 9.37 -6.35
N ILE A 40 3.02 8.54 -5.35
CA ILE A 40 3.97 7.67 -4.69
C ILE A 40 4.02 6.32 -5.39
N ASN A 41 2.88 5.73 -5.70
CA ASN A 41 2.82 4.43 -6.37
C ASN A 41 1.74 4.40 -7.46
N GLU A 42 2.09 3.83 -8.61
CA GLU A 42 1.23 3.68 -9.78
C GLU A 42 0.48 2.35 -9.81
N MET A 43 0.86 1.42 -8.95
CA MET A 43 0.19 0.13 -8.80
C MET A 43 -0.18 -0.08 -7.34
N ASP A 44 -1.25 -0.83 -7.10
CA ASP A 44 -1.59 -1.24 -5.74
C ASP A 44 -0.52 -2.19 -5.18
N GLY A 45 0.00 -1.91 -4.00
CA GLY A 45 1.06 -2.68 -3.35
C GLY A 45 0.55 -3.69 -2.33
N PHE A 46 -0.72 -4.08 -2.40
CA PHE A 46 -1.29 -5.10 -1.53
C PHE A 46 -1.23 -6.49 -2.15
N PHE A 47 -1.28 -7.48 -1.29
CA PHE A 47 -1.17 -8.90 -1.63
C PHE A 47 -2.28 -9.69 -0.94
N ILE A 48 -2.63 -10.85 -1.53
CA ILE A 48 -3.36 -11.91 -0.85
C ILE A 48 -2.35 -12.98 -0.45
N THR A 49 -2.33 -13.31 0.82
CA THR A 49 -1.53 -14.39 1.39
C THR A 49 -2.47 -15.49 1.86
N GLY A 50 -2.27 -16.71 1.39
CA GLY A 50 -2.99 -17.91 1.81
C GLY A 50 -2.19 -18.72 2.84
N ARG A 51 -2.85 -19.70 3.47
CA ARG A 51 -2.20 -20.64 4.41
C ARG A 51 -1.21 -21.56 3.72
N ASP A 52 -1.57 -21.99 2.52
CA ASP A 52 -0.79 -22.93 1.72
C ASP A 52 -0.33 -22.27 0.43
N ALA A 53 0.75 -22.79 -0.15
CA ALA A 53 1.20 -22.40 -1.47
C ALA A 53 0.15 -22.82 -2.51
N ASP A 54 -0.25 -21.91 -3.37
CA ASP A 54 -1.25 -22.17 -4.39
C ASP A 54 -0.83 -21.54 -5.72
N PRO A 55 0.00 -22.23 -6.53
CA PRO A 55 0.45 -21.73 -7.82
C PRO A 55 -0.69 -21.56 -8.84
N ASP A 56 -1.80 -22.24 -8.63
CA ASP A 56 -3.02 -22.17 -9.45
C ASP A 56 -4.10 -21.29 -8.80
N PHE A 57 -3.69 -20.32 -7.98
CA PHE A 57 -4.64 -19.43 -7.33
C PHE A 57 -5.49 -18.69 -8.35
N SER A 58 -6.77 -18.62 -8.05
CA SER A 58 -7.73 -17.80 -8.79
C SER A 58 -8.67 -17.09 -7.80
N TRP A 59 -9.10 -15.91 -8.14
CA TRP A 59 -9.85 -15.04 -7.24
C TRP A 59 -11.15 -15.65 -6.71
N ASN A 60 -11.78 -16.56 -7.48
CA ASN A 60 -12.98 -17.28 -7.03
C ASN A 60 -12.74 -18.19 -5.81
N LYS A 61 -11.50 -18.53 -5.48
CA LYS A 61 -11.17 -19.26 -4.24
C LYS A 61 -11.39 -18.42 -2.97
N LEU A 62 -11.58 -17.11 -3.12
CA LEU A 62 -11.99 -16.26 -2.01
C LEU A 62 -13.48 -16.35 -1.68
N GLU A 63 -14.33 -16.83 -2.62
CA GLU A 63 -15.75 -17.06 -2.33
C GLU A 63 -15.89 -18.16 -1.27
N ASP A 64 -16.75 -17.95 -0.30
CA ASP A 64 -16.96 -18.78 0.90
C ASP A 64 -15.76 -18.88 1.85
N ALA A 65 -14.63 -18.22 1.52
CA ALA A 65 -13.44 -18.18 2.38
C ALA A 65 -13.49 -17.04 3.39
N GLU A 66 -12.86 -17.26 4.55
CA GLU A 66 -12.62 -16.21 5.53
C GLU A 66 -11.36 -15.41 5.14
N VAL A 67 -11.53 -14.12 4.85
CA VAL A 67 -10.47 -13.23 4.43
C VAL A 67 -10.31 -12.09 5.43
N LEU A 68 -9.16 -11.99 6.06
CA LEU A 68 -8.81 -10.88 6.93
C LEU A 68 -8.47 -9.66 6.06
N VAL A 69 -9.22 -8.59 6.20
CA VAL A 69 -9.06 -7.37 5.39
C VAL A 69 -8.89 -6.17 6.29
N HIS A 70 -8.11 -5.21 5.84
CA HIS A 70 -7.83 -3.97 6.58
C HIS A 70 -9.13 -3.21 6.89
N HIS A 71 -9.22 -2.66 8.10
CA HIS A 71 -10.36 -1.87 8.56
C HIS A 71 -10.61 -0.64 7.69
N GLY A 72 -11.60 -0.71 6.80
CA GLY A 72 -12.06 0.42 5.99
C GLY A 72 -10.98 1.09 5.13
N GLY A 73 -11.26 2.34 4.70
CA GLY A 73 -10.32 3.19 3.95
C GLY A 73 -9.98 2.68 2.54
N GLN A 74 -8.90 3.21 2.01
CA GLN A 74 -8.43 2.89 0.65
C GLN A 74 -8.10 1.41 0.47
N PRO A 75 -7.40 0.72 1.39
CA PRO A 75 -7.08 -0.70 1.23
C PRO A 75 -8.33 -1.58 1.02
N MET A 76 -9.36 -1.40 1.84
CA MET A 76 -10.63 -2.11 1.70
C MET A 76 -11.31 -1.80 0.36
N THR A 77 -11.28 -0.54 -0.07
CA THR A 77 -11.87 -0.13 -1.36
C THR A 77 -11.15 -0.81 -2.53
N MET A 78 -9.82 -0.88 -2.49
CA MET A 78 -9.02 -1.50 -3.54
C MET A 78 -9.20 -3.02 -3.56
N PHE A 79 -9.31 -3.67 -2.40
CA PHE A 79 -9.67 -5.08 -2.32
C PHE A 79 -11.03 -5.36 -3.00
N LYS A 80 -12.04 -4.58 -2.66
CA LYS A 80 -13.37 -4.69 -3.30
C LYS A 80 -13.30 -4.46 -4.81
N TYR A 81 -12.48 -3.52 -5.25
CA TYR A 81 -12.30 -3.24 -6.67
C TYR A 81 -11.56 -4.39 -7.39
N ALA A 82 -10.55 -5.00 -6.75
CA ALA A 82 -9.90 -6.19 -7.29
C ALA A 82 -10.88 -7.36 -7.45
N CYS A 83 -11.73 -7.61 -6.45
CA CYS A 83 -12.80 -8.61 -6.55
C CYS A 83 -13.74 -8.30 -7.72
N TYR A 84 -14.19 -7.06 -7.86
CA TYR A 84 -15.05 -6.63 -8.99
C TYR A 84 -14.37 -6.86 -10.34
N LYS A 85 -13.10 -6.46 -10.48
CA LYS A 85 -12.32 -6.66 -11.72
C LYS A 85 -12.14 -8.14 -12.06
N SER A 86 -12.11 -8.99 -11.05
CA SER A 86 -12.00 -10.46 -11.20
C SER A 86 -13.34 -11.17 -11.37
N GLY A 87 -14.46 -10.44 -11.39
CA GLY A 87 -15.80 -11.01 -11.53
C GLY A 87 -16.31 -11.69 -10.27
N ILE A 88 -15.77 -11.39 -9.11
CA ILE A 88 -16.11 -11.99 -7.83
C ILE A 88 -17.23 -11.21 -7.14
N ASP A 89 -18.23 -11.91 -6.65
CA ASP A 89 -19.26 -11.31 -5.80
C ASP A 89 -18.72 -11.16 -4.37
N ILE A 90 -18.43 -9.93 -3.99
CA ILE A 90 -17.90 -9.59 -2.67
C ILE A 90 -18.79 -10.08 -1.51
N ASN A 91 -20.10 -10.25 -1.75
CA ASN A 91 -21.04 -10.71 -0.72
C ASN A 91 -20.88 -12.21 -0.42
N LYS A 92 -20.17 -12.94 -1.26
CA LYS A 92 -19.85 -14.35 -1.03
C LYS A 92 -18.54 -14.55 -0.26
N ILE A 93 -17.79 -13.50 -0.01
CA ILE A 93 -16.55 -13.56 0.77
C ILE A 93 -16.90 -13.30 2.23
N ASN A 94 -16.43 -14.15 3.14
CA ASN A 94 -16.51 -13.88 4.57
C ASN A 94 -15.40 -12.90 4.98
N ILE A 95 -15.66 -11.61 4.77
CA ILE A 95 -14.71 -10.53 5.12
C ILE A 95 -14.69 -10.33 6.62
N VAL A 96 -13.54 -10.53 7.22
CA VAL A 96 -13.30 -10.28 8.65
C VAL A 96 -12.47 -9.02 8.81
N ASP A 97 -13.07 -8.01 9.45
CA ASP A 97 -12.38 -6.82 9.93
C ASP A 97 -11.59 -7.17 11.19
N ALA A 98 -10.31 -7.42 11.04
CA ALA A 98 -9.42 -7.75 12.15
C ALA A 98 -8.64 -6.52 12.69
N GLY A 99 -9.08 -5.31 12.35
CA GLY A 99 -8.53 -4.06 12.86
C GLY A 99 -7.33 -3.53 12.05
N SER A 100 -6.28 -3.08 12.76
CA SER A 100 -5.06 -2.56 12.12
C SER A 100 -4.20 -3.67 11.49
N GLY A 101 -3.26 -3.27 10.63
CA GLY A 101 -2.35 -4.24 9.98
C GLY A 101 -1.61 -5.16 10.96
N GLY A 102 -1.17 -4.64 12.11
CA GLY A 102 -0.54 -5.45 13.15
C GLY A 102 -1.50 -6.42 13.86
N GLN A 103 -2.75 -6.01 14.05
CA GLN A 103 -3.79 -6.88 14.62
C GLN A 103 -4.18 -7.99 13.64
N MET A 104 -4.31 -7.67 12.34
CA MET A 104 -4.54 -8.65 11.30
C MET A 104 -3.42 -9.68 11.22
N ASP A 105 -2.15 -9.23 11.24
CA ASP A 105 -0.98 -10.12 11.23
C ASP A 105 -1.00 -11.08 12.42
N ALA A 106 -1.22 -10.56 13.62
CA ALA A 106 -1.32 -11.37 14.83
C ALA A 106 -2.49 -12.38 14.75
N SER A 107 -3.64 -11.97 14.21
CA SER A 107 -4.80 -12.84 14.04
C SER A 107 -4.52 -13.96 13.04
N PHE A 108 -3.89 -13.63 11.90
CA PHE A 108 -3.50 -14.64 10.92
C PHE A 108 -2.49 -15.61 11.52
N ARG A 109 -1.45 -15.15 12.20
CA ARG A 109 -0.46 -16.02 12.90
C ARG A 109 -1.11 -16.92 13.96
N ALA A 110 -2.18 -16.50 14.59
CA ALA A 110 -2.95 -17.30 15.54
C ALA A 110 -3.86 -18.36 14.89
N GLY A 111 -3.88 -18.43 13.55
CA GLY A 111 -4.66 -19.43 12.80
C GLY A 111 -6.01 -18.95 12.29
N ASN A 112 -6.39 -17.68 12.51
CA ASN A 112 -7.65 -17.13 12.00
C ASN A 112 -7.51 -16.71 10.54
N GLY A 113 -8.58 -16.85 9.76
CA GLY A 113 -8.63 -16.54 8.33
C GLY A 113 -7.92 -17.58 7.45
N GLN A 114 -8.49 -17.85 6.30
CA GLN A 114 -7.85 -18.66 5.26
C GLN A 114 -6.91 -17.81 4.42
N TYR A 115 -7.27 -16.55 4.24
CA TYR A 115 -6.49 -15.56 3.51
C TYR A 115 -6.36 -14.26 4.31
N ILE A 116 -5.31 -13.52 4.03
CA ILE A 116 -5.10 -12.18 4.57
C ILE A 116 -4.68 -11.21 3.48
N HIS A 117 -5.25 -10.01 3.51
CA HIS A 117 -4.96 -8.91 2.59
C HIS A 117 -4.05 -7.89 3.28
N GLN A 118 -2.78 -7.83 2.88
CA GLN A 118 -1.77 -6.98 3.51
C GLN A 118 -0.88 -6.27 2.48
N GLN A 119 -0.31 -5.16 2.91
CA GLN A 119 0.75 -4.45 2.17
C GLN A 119 2.11 -4.99 2.58
N GLY A 120 3.06 -5.02 1.63
CA GLY A 120 4.46 -5.36 1.94
C GLY A 120 5.09 -4.41 2.97
N PRO A 121 6.06 -4.90 3.76
CA PRO A 121 6.72 -6.22 3.69
C PRO A 121 6.05 -7.34 4.53
N ALA A 122 4.85 -7.12 5.09
CA ALA A 122 4.19 -8.10 5.97
C ALA A 122 3.92 -9.46 5.28
N PRO A 123 3.41 -9.52 4.03
CA PRO A 123 3.24 -10.79 3.32
C PRO A 123 4.55 -11.57 3.14
N GLN A 124 5.62 -10.87 2.77
CA GLN A 124 6.95 -11.47 2.60
C GLN A 124 7.49 -11.99 3.94
N GLN A 125 7.20 -11.29 5.04
CA GLN A 125 7.58 -11.75 6.38
C GLN A 125 6.78 -13.00 6.79
N LEU A 126 5.48 -13.07 6.49
CA LEU A 126 4.69 -14.29 6.72
C LEU A 126 5.23 -15.49 5.94
N ALA A 127 5.67 -15.26 4.70
CA ALA A 127 6.25 -16.29 3.87
C ALA A 127 7.64 -16.76 4.41
N ALA A 128 8.49 -15.82 4.80
CA ALA A 128 9.80 -16.13 5.41
C ALA A 128 9.67 -16.91 6.73
N ASP A 129 8.63 -16.60 7.50
CA ASP A 129 8.33 -17.29 8.77
C ASP A 129 7.62 -18.64 8.57
N GLY A 130 7.27 -19.02 7.33
CA GLY A 130 6.55 -20.26 7.02
C GLY A 130 5.10 -20.28 7.51
N VAL A 131 4.49 -19.12 7.72
CA VAL A 131 3.14 -18.96 8.26
C VAL A 131 2.10 -18.84 7.14
N GLY A 132 2.52 -18.41 5.96
CA GLY A 132 1.64 -18.24 4.81
C GLY A 132 2.43 -18.04 3.52
N TYR A 133 1.74 -17.99 2.40
CA TYR A 133 2.31 -17.87 1.05
C TYR A 133 1.59 -16.78 0.28
N VAL A 134 2.32 -15.89 -0.37
CA VAL A 134 1.73 -14.91 -1.29
C VAL A 134 1.14 -15.66 -2.48
N VAL A 135 -0.16 -15.55 -2.69
CA VAL A 135 -0.89 -16.23 -3.77
C VAL A 135 -1.41 -15.27 -4.84
N ALA A 136 -1.57 -13.98 -4.53
CA ALA A 136 -1.94 -12.97 -5.51
C ALA A 136 -1.40 -11.57 -5.15
N GLN A 137 -1.26 -10.75 -6.19
CA GLN A 137 -0.92 -9.34 -6.12
C GLN A 137 -2.11 -8.52 -6.63
N LEU A 138 -2.52 -7.48 -5.90
CA LEU A 138 -3.64 -6.65 -6.32
C LEU A 138 -3.29 -5.74 -7.50
N GLY A 139 -2.07 -5.22 -7.54
CA GLY A 139 -1.62 -4.30 -8.58
C GLY A 139 -1.88 -4.80 -9.99
N PRO A 140 -1.38 -5.98 -10.41
CA PRO A 140 -1.65 -6.54 -11.72
C PRO A 140 -3.13 -6.79 -12.02
N THR A 141 -3.92 -7.13 -11.01
CA THR A 141 -5.37 -7.37 -11.16
C THR A 141 -6.13 -6.08 -11.40
N ILE A 142 -5.78 -5.03 -10.66
CA ILE A 142 -6.45 -3.72 -10.74
C ILE A 142 -5.97 -2.94 -11.96
N GLY A 143 -4.68 -2.99 -12.25
CA GLY A 143 -3.99 -2.14 -13.21
C GLY A 143 -3.48 -0.85 -12.58
N ALA A 144 -2.96 0.04 -13.41
CA ALA A 144 -2.43 1.33 -12.96
C ALA A 144 -3.48 2.16 -12.21
N CYS A 145 -3.10 2.67 -11.04
CA CYS A 145 -3.98 3.46 -10.18
C CYS A 145 -3.20 4.48 -9.34
N GLY A 146 -3.84 5.59 -8.97
CA GLY A 146 -3.31 6.53 -7.99
C GLY A 146 -3.66 6.08 -6.57
N PHE A 147 -2.83 5.24 -5.96
CA PHE A 147 -3.10 4.75 -4.61
C PHE A 147 -2.67 5.76 -3.54
N SER A 148 -1.39 6.10 -3.49
CA SER A 148 -0.80 7.05 -2.54
C SER A 148 -0.12 8.20 -3.27
N SER A 149 -0.20 9.39 -2.69
CA SER A 149 0.41 10.60 -3.22
C SER A 149 0.93 11.51 -2.11
N LEU A 150 1.76 12.46 -2.48
CA LEU A 150 2.21 13.54 -1.62
C LEU A 150 1.26 14.72 -1.78
N ALA A 151 0.86 15.30 -0.65
CA ALA A 151 -0.01 16.47 -0.60
C ALA A 151 0.62 17.57 0.27
N ALA A 152 0.37 18.82 -0.12
CA ALA A 152 0.84 20.01 0.59
C ALA A 152 -0.13 21.18 0.39
N THR A 153 0.03 22.23 1.19
CA THR A 153 -0.76 23.46 1.02
C THR A 153 -0.33 24.27 -0.20
N PRO A 154 -1.19 25.11 -0.79
CA PRO A 154 -0.82 26.00 -1.90
C PRO A 154 0.35 26.91 -1.57
N GLU A 155 0.39 27.42 -0.34
CA GLU A 155 1.45 28.32 0.16
C GLU A 155 2.81 27.62 0.14
N TRP A 156 2.87 26.40 0.67
CA TRP A 156 4.12 25.64 0.66
C TRP A 156 4.53 25.26 -0.77
N LEU A 157 3.58 24.87 -1.63
CA LEU A 157 3.88 24.52 -3.03
C LEU A 157 4.47 25.68 -3.84
N ALA A 158 4.22 26.93 -3.44
CA ALA A 158 4.82 28.11 -4.06
C ALA A 158 6.26 28.40 -3.58
N SER A 159 6.76 27.69 -2.59
CA SER A 159 8.05 27.95 -1.95
C SER A 159 9.25 27.34 -2.71
N ASP A 160 10.46 27.77 -2.34
CA ASP A 160 11.70 27.16 -2.85
C ASP A 160 12.00 25.81 -2.19
N GLU A 161 11.51 25.60 -0.97
CA GLU A 161 11.53 24.31 -0.27
C GLU A 161 10.76 23.25 -1.05
N ALA A 162 9.58 23.57 -1.59
CA ALA A 162 8.80 22.66 -2.43
C ALA A 162 9.58 22.24 -3.69
N LYS A 163 10.26 23.20 -4.34
CA LYS A 163 11.11 22.91 -5.49
C LYS A 163 12.28 22.01 -5.13
N ALA A 164 12.93 22.25 -3.97
CA ALA A 164 14.04 21.43 -3.48
C ALA A 164 13.57 20.01 -3.14
N PHE A 165 12.45 19.89 -2.44
CA PHE A 165 11.82 18.61 -2.11
C PHE A 165 11.47 17.81 -3.37
N THR A 166 10.82 18.45 -4.35
CA THR A 166 10.44 17.80 -5.60
C THR A 166 11.66 17.28 -6.37
N ARG A 167 12.76 18.08 -6.44
CA ARG A 167 14.02 17.60 -7.04
C ARG A 167 14.60 16.39 -6.31
N ALA A 168 14.56 16.37 -4.97
CA ALA A 168 15.01 15.24 -4.17
C ALA A 168 14.12 14.00 -4.41
N TYR A 169 12.81 14.20 -4.51
CA TYR A 169 11.86 13.14 -4.78
C TYR A 169 12.09 12.50 -6.17
N ILE A 170 12.27 13.32 -7.22
CA ILE A 170 12.62 12.84 -8.57
C ILE A 170 13.93 12.03 -8.52
N LYS A 171 14.96 12.54 -7.83
CA LYS A 171 16.23 11.83 -7.67
C LYS A 171 16.05 10.49 -6.97
N THR A 172 15.20 10.42 -5.95
CA THR A 172 14.86 9.18 -5.24
C THR A 172 14.13 8.20 -6.15
N ARG A 173 13.19 8.68 -6.97
CA ARG A 173 12.47 7.84 -7.95
C ARG A 173 13.44 7.22 -8.97
N ASN A 174 14.39 8.00 -9.47
CA ASN A 174 15.43 7.48 -10.35
C ASN A 174 16.30 6.44 -9.64
N TYR A 175 16.76 6.73 -8.42
CA TYR A 175 17.55 5.81 -7.60
C TYR A 175 16.84 4.45 -7.42
N ILE A 176 15.57 4.45 -7.03
CA ILE A 176 14.77 3.23 -6.85
C ILE A 176 14.68 2.40 -8.14
N ASN A 177 14.62 3.06 -9.29
CA ASN A 177 14.52 2.37 -10.58
C ASN A 177 15.89 1.92 -11.17
N ASP A 178 16.99 2.53 -10.73
CA ASP A 178 18.34 2.25 -11.24
C ASP A 178 19.15 1.32 -10.33
N THR A 179 18.67 1.10 -9.09
CA THR A 179 19.41 0.40 -8.04
C THR A 179 18.79 -0.97 -7.76
N SER A 180 19.62 -1.96 -7.47
CA SER A 180 19.13 -3.29 -7.11
C SER A 180 18.32 -3.27 -5.80
N ALA A 181 17.33 -4.16 -5.72
CA ALA A 181 16.50 -4.29 -4.51
C ALA A 181 17.34 -4.60 -3.26
N ALA A 182 18.41 -5.39 -3.40
CA ALA A 182 19.31 -5.71 -2.29
C ALA A 182 20.06 -4.47 -1.75
N GLU A 183 20.55 -3.62 -2.66
CA GLU A 183 21.24 -2.38 -2.24
C GLU A 183 20.27 -1.39 -1.58
N ILE A 184 19.05 -1.27 -2.12
CA ILE A 184 18.01 -0.43 -1.52
C ILE A 184 17.63 -0.98 -0.15
N ALA A 185 17.45 -2.30 -0.01
CA ALA A 185 17.12 -2.94 1.26
C ALA A 185 18.19 -2.68 2.32
N SER A 186 19.47 -2.81 1.95
CA SER A 186 20.59 -2.53 2.84
C SER A 186 20.59 -1.08 3.32
N ALA A 187 20.36 -0.12 2.41
CA ALA A 187 20.25 1.30 2.76
C ALA A 187 19.05 1.61 3.67
N GLN A 188 17.93 0.88 3.52
CA GLN A 188 16.72 1.08 4.30
C GLN A 188 16.66 0.25 5.59
N LYS A 189 17.51 -0.74 5.76
CA LYS A 189 17.50 -1.64 6.93
C LYS A 189 17.40 -0.92 8.29
N PRO A 190 18.09 0.22 8.51
CA PRO A 190 17.96 0.97 9.76
C PRO A 190 16.54 1.48 10.06
N LEU A 191 15.72 1.70 9.02
CA LEU A 191 14.32 2.15 9.15
C LEU A 191 13.37 0.97 9.44
N PHE A 192 13.81 -0.26 9.16
CA PHE A 192 13.04 -1.50 9.34
C PHE A 192 13.78 -2.49 10.26
N PRO A 193 14.06 -2.13 11.54
CA PRO A 193 14.93 -2.93 12.40
C PRO A 193 14.41 -4.34 12.67
N LYS A 194 13.09 -4.55 12.57
CA LYS A 194 12.43 -5.85 12.84
C LYS A 194 12.26 -6.72 11.60
N ILE A 195 12.51 -6.21 10.41
CA ILE A 195 12.38 -6.95 9.14
C ILE A 195 13.78 -7.38 8.70
N GLU A 196 13.95 -8.64 8.35
CA GLU A 196 15.22 -9.13 7.80
C GLU A 196 15.52 -8.46 6.46
N GLU A 197 16.81 -8.20 6.20
CA GLU A 197 17.24 -7.51 4.99
C GLU A 197 16.82 -8.27 3.72
N ALA A 198 16.90 -9.60 3.75
CA ALA A 198 16.46 -10.45 2.64
C ALA A 198 14.94 -10.33 2.36
N VAL A 199 14.12 -10.27 3.41
CA VAL A 199 12.67 -10.05 3.30
C VAL A 199 12.35 -8.67 2.73
N LEU A 200 13.10 -7.66 3.16
CA LEU A 200 12.96 -6.31 2.65
C LEU A 200 13.36 -6.23 1.16
N ALA A 201 14.46 -6.91 0.79
CA ALA A 201 14.90 -6.98 -0.60
C ALA A 201 13.89 -7.68 -1.51
N ASP A 202 13.28 -8.78 -1.07
CA ASP A 202 12.23 -9.49 -1.79
C ASP A 202 11.00 -8.60 -2.02
N CYS A 203 10.56 -7.91 -0.98
CA CYS A 203 9.45 -6.95 -1.08
C CYS A 203 9.75 -5.82 -2.09
N ILE A 204 10.96 -5.25 -2.05
CA ILE A 204 11.37 -4.16 -2.96
C ILE A 204 11.44 -4.68 -4.39
N ALA A 205 12.04 -5.86 -4.62
CA ALA A 205 12.11 -6.48 -5.94
C ALA A 205 10.71 -6.68 -6.53
N THR A 206 9.79 -7.23 -5.75
CA THR A 206 8.40 -7.42 -6.16
C THR A 206 7.73 -6.09 -6.55
N TYR A 207 7.95 -5.01 -5.79
CA TYR A 207 7.41 -3.70 -6.13
C TYR A 207 8.04 -3.07 -7.38
N GLN A 208 9.34 -3.30 -7.61
CA GLN A 208 10.01 -2.89 -8.84
C GLN A 208 9.43 -3.64 -10.05
N GLU A 209 9.27 -4.96 -9.94
CA GLU A 209 8.70 -5.82 -11.00
C GLU A 209 7.25 -5.46 -11.33
N MET A 210 6.44 -5.14 -10.31
CA MET A 210 5.06 -4.68 -10.50
C MET A 210 4.97 -3.29 -11.13
N GLY A 211 6.06 -2.52 -11.18
CA GLY A 211 6.05 -1.14 -11.63
C GLY A 211 5.33 -0.20 -10.66
N CYS A 212 5.39 -0.47 -9.35
CA CYS A 212 4.80 0.41 -8.34
C CYS A 212 5.44 1.80 -8.34
N TRP A 213 6.71 1.91 -8.75
CA TRP A 213 7.48 3.14 -8.72
C TRP A 213 8.06 3.47 -10.08
N THR A 214 7.30 4.13 -10.94
CA THR A 214 7.82 4.61 -12.21
C THR A 214 8.69 5.87 -12.02
N ARG A 215 9.42 6.30 -13.05
CA ARG A 215 10.23 7.52 -13.01
C ARG A 215 9.41 8.80 -13.07
N HIS A 216 8.18 8.70 -13.52
CA HIS A 216 7.22 9.81 -13.53
C HIS A 216 6.65 10.05 -12.13
N ILE A 217 6.34 11.29 -11.83
CA ILE A 217 5.77 11.71 -10.55
C ILE A 217 4.53 12.56 -10.77
#